data_9b59349b28e8e485c2db85c66bb15e6c
#
_entry.id   9b59349b28e8e485c2db85c66bb15e6c
#
_cell.length_a   1.000
_cell.length_b   1.000
_cell.length_c   1.000
_cell.angle_alpha   90.00
_cell.angle_beta   90.00
_cell.angle_gamma   90.00
#
_symmetry.space_group_name_H-M   'P 1'
#
loop_
_entity.id
_entity.type
_entity.pdbx_description
1 polymer ?
#
loop_
_entity_poly.entity_id
_entity_poly.type
_entity_poly.pdbx_seq_one_letter_code
_entity_poly.pdbx_strand_id
1 'polypeptide(L)'
;MGHSNISVFVPHIGCPHMCAFCNQRTITGTEKIPHADDVKRICTQAMNEVKDVSQTEIAFFGGSFTAVPREYMLELLCAAQEFIVNDKFKGIRISTRPDYISTEILDILRDNHVTAIELGAQSMSDVVLEANERGHTVQDVENAAKLIKSYGCFDLGLQMMIGLYKSNRETELETWSKIAALSPKTVRIYPVVILNGTRLGELYKSGEYKPMDFDEVVKICSYLLTEADKLGIDVIKLGLHASEVVEEQMLGGFYHPAFRELCEGRN
;
A
#
# COMPACT_ATOMS: atom_id res chain seq x y z
N MET A 1 -5.18 -18.52 -7.47
CA MET A 1 -3.76 -18.37 -7.85
C MET A 1 -3.20 -17.20 -7.07
N GLY A 2 -1.97 -17.30 -6.51
CA GLY A 2 -1.41 -16.22 -5.70
C GLY A 2 -1.11 -14.97 -6.55
N HIS A 3 -1.38 -13.78 -6.01
CA HIS A 3 -1.00 -12.50 -6.61
C HIS A 3 0.52 -12.39 -6.67
N SER A 4 1.08 -12.08 -7.86
CA SER A 4 2.52 -11.93 -8.08
C SER A 4 2.84 -10.54 -8.61
N ASN A 5 3.86 -9.91 -8.04
CA ASN A 5 4.40 -8.68 -8.58
C ASN A 5 5.93 -8.61 -8.41
N ILE A 6 6.58 -7.83 -9.26
CA ILE A 6 7.94 -7.36 -9.09
C ILE A 6 7.89 -5.90 -8.64
N SER A 7 8.62 -5.57 -7.58
CA SER A 7 8.53 -4.26 -6.95
C SER A 7 9.65 -3.33 -7.40
N VAL A 8 9.27 -2.15 -7.89
CA VAL A 8 10.16 -1.01 -8.09
C VAL A 8 9.84 0.01 -7.00
N PHE A 9 10.74 0.20 -6.05
CA PHE A 9 10.52 1.12 -4.95
C PHE A 9 10.89 2.56 -5.34
N VAL A 10 9.91 3.47 -5.24
CA VAL A 10 10.06 4.90 -5.48
C VAL A 10 10.01 5.61 -4.11
N PRO A 11 11.16 5.87 -3.47
CA PRO A 11 11.18 6.39 -2.11
C PRO A 11 10.75 7.85 -2.08
N HIS A 12 9.87 8.20 -1.15
CA HIS A 12 9.44 9.56 -0.68
C HIS A 12 9.32 10.73 -1.67
N ILE A 13 9.76 10.64 -2.92
CA ILE A 13 9.82 11.76 -3.87
C ILE A 13 8.45 12.39 -4.11
N GLY A 14 7.39 11.59 -4.10
CA GLY A 14 6.03 12.03 -4.33
C GLY A 14 5.21 12.26 -3.05
N CYS A 15 5.83 12.24 -1.86
CA CYS A 15 5.08 12.42 -0.63
C CYS A 15 5.05 13.90 -0.23
N PRO A 16 3.90 14.62 -0.35
CA PRO A 16 3.79 16.02 0.06
C PRO A 16 3.85 16.21 1.58
N HIS A 17 3.57 15.13 2.34
CA HIS A 17 3.57 15.11 3.80
C HIS A 17 4.32 13.89 4.32
N MET A 18 4.98 14.03 5.46
CA MET A 18 5.53 12.90 6.21
C MET A 18 4.46 12.40 7.17
N CYS A 19 3.85 11.26 6.84
CA CYS A 19 2.87 10.61 7.73
C CYS A 19 3.54 10.22 9.06
N ALA A 20 2.81 10.37 10.16
CA ALA A 20 3.34 10.17 11.51
C ALA A 20 4.00 8.80 11.75
N PHE A 21 3.60 7.76 11.00
CA PHE A 21 4.07 6.38 11.13
C PHE A 21 5.13 5.98 10.10
N CYS A 22 5.44 6.83 9.11
CA CYS A 22 6.16 6.41 7.91
C CYS A 22 7.63 6.82 7.91
N ASN A 23 8.49 5.84 7.71
CA ASN A 23 9.88 6.02 7.31
C ASN A 23 10.20 5.02 6.20
N GLN A 24 10.02 5.43 4.94
CA GLN A 24 10.22 4.52 3.80
C GLN A 24 11.66 4.06 3.65
N ARG A 25 12.65 4.85 4.02
CA ARG A 25 14.05 4.43 3.99
C ARG A 25 14.27 3.21 4.87
N THR A 26 13.72 3.25 6.09
CA THR A 26 13.75 2.10 7.01
C THR A 26 12.93 0.92 6.49
N ILE A 27 11.74 1.16 5.95
CA ILE A 27 10.82 0.09 5.51
C ILE A 27 11.36 -0.63 4.27
N THR A 28 11.95 0.10 3.32
CA THR A 28 12.40 -0.48 2.03
C THR A 28 13.89 -0.81 2.01
N GLY A 29 14.68 -0.27 2.93
CA GLY A 29 16.15 -0.39 2.90
C GLY A 29 16.80 0.30 1.70
N THR A 30 16.03 1.12 0.94
CA THR A 30 16.48 1.73 -0.31
C THR A 30 16.48 3.24 -0.21
N GLU A 31 17.63 3.85 -0.49
CA GLU A 31 17.78 5.30 -0.63
C GLU A 31 17.84 5.74 -2.09
N LYS A 32 18.16 4.81 -2.99
CA LYS A 32 18.34 5.09 -4.41
C LYS A 32 16.99 5.37 -5.08
N ILE A 33 16.94 6.49 -5.78
CA ILE A 33 15.84 6.85 -6.67
C ILE A 33 15.99 6.04 -7.97
N PRO A 34 15.03 5.16 -8.32
CA PRO A 34 15.13 4.38 -9.55
C PRO A 34 14.86 5.26 -10.77
N HIS A 35 15.59 5.01 -11.85
CA HIS A 35 15.40 5.59 -13.16
C HIS A 35 15.05 4.52 -14.20
N ALA A 36 14.82 4.92 -15.45
CA ALA A 36 14.44 4.02 -16.55
C ALA A 36 15.32 2.77 -16.64
N ASP A 37 16.65 2.91 -16.53
CA ASP A 37 17.57 1.80 -16.59
C ASP A 37 17.43 0.82 -15.42
N ASP A 38 17.10 1.32 -14.23
CA ASP A 38 16.83 0.46 -13.07
C ASP A 38 15.55 -0.37 -13.29
N VAL A 39 14.48 0.25 -13.82
CA VAL A 39 13.25 -0.46 -14.18
C VAL A 39 13.53 -1.55 -15.19
N LYS A 40 14.25 -1.24 -16.27
CA LYS A 40 14.62 -2.21 -17.31
C LYS A 40 15.46 -3.37 -16.74
N ARG A 41 16.44 -3.07 -15.91
CA ARG A 41 17.27 -4.09 -15.24
C ARG A 41 16.43 -5.01 -14.35
N ILE A 42 15.55 -4.44 -13.49
CA ILE A 42 14.68 -5.19 -12.59
C ILE A 42 13.74 -6.08 -13.39
N CYS A 43 13.07 -5.56 -14.42
CA CYS A 43 12.15 -6.32 -15.26
C CYS A 43 12.86 -7.44 -16.03
N THR A 44 14.05 -7.17 -16.58
CA THR A 44 14.87 -8.17 -17.30
C THR A 44 15.28 -9.30 -16.37
N GLN A 45 15.74 -8.99 -15.16
CA GLN A 45 16.10 -9.98 -14.16
C GLN A 45 14.88 -10.83 -13.77
N ALA A 46 13.75 -10.18 -13.46
CA ALA A 46 12.54 -10.86 -13.04
C ALA A 46 11.98 -11.81 -14.11
N MET A 47 12.13 -11.49 -15.39
CA MET A 47 11.73 -12.39 -16.48
C MET A 47 12.41 -13.78 -16.43
N ASN A 48 13.58 -13.86 -15.83
CA ASN A 48 14.33 -15.12 -15.68
C ASN A 48 14.04 -15.84 -14.36
N GLU A 49 13.46 -15.15 -13.37
CA GLU A 49 13.30 -15.64 -11.99
C GLU A 49 11.85 -15.98 -11.66
N VAL A 50 10.86 -15.26 -12.24
CA VAL A 50 9.45 -15.50 -11.92
C VAL A 50 8.90 -16.71 -12.66
N LYS A 51 8.04 -17.49 -11.99
CA LYS A 51 7.46 -18.73 -12.54
C LYS A 51 6.52 -18.47 -13.70
N ASP A 52 5.73 -17.41 -13.63
CA ASP A 52 4.75 -17.04 -14.63
C ASP A 52 4.72 -15.52 -14.81
N VAL A 53 5.42 -15.06 -15.83
CA VAL A 53 5.53 -13.64 -16.17
C VAL A 53 4.16 -13.07 -16.54
N SER A 54 3.34 -13.85 -17.26
CA SER A 54 2.02 -13.42 -17.74
C SER A 54 1.01 -13.17 -16.62
N GLN A 55 1.25 -13.68 -15.40
CA GLN A 55 0.44 -13.44 -14.22
C GLN A 55 1.09 -12.47 -13.23
N THR A 56 2.28 -11.95 -13.56
CA THR A 56 3.05 -11.06 -12.69
C THR A 56 2.91 -9.61 -13.15
N GLU A 57 2.66 -8.71 -12.21
CA GLU A 57 2.57 -7.26 -12.46
C GLU A 57 3.90 -6.56 -12.15
N ILE A 58 4.23 -5.51 -12.90
CA ILE A 58 5.28 -4.55 -12.51
C ILE A 58 4.64 -3.56 -11.53
N ALA A 59 5.16 -3.48 -10.32
CA ALA A 59 4.54 -2.69 -9.26
C ALA A 59 5.44 -1.55 -8.77
N PHE A 60 4.99 -0.31 -8.92
CA PHE A 60 5.63 0.87 -8.36
C PHE A 60 5.08 1.13 -6.95
N PHE A 61 5.92 0.91 -5.95
CA PHE A 61 5.60 1.06 -4.53
C PHE A 61 6.51 2.08 -3.84
N GLY A 62 6.17 2.43 -2.62
CA GLY A 62 6.94 3.31 -1.74
C GLY A 62 6.23 4.62 -1.48
N GLY A 63 6.61 5.69 -2.18
CA GLY A 63 5.96 6.98 -2.12
C GLY A 63 4.63 7.02 -2.87
N SER A 64 4.07 8.23 -3.00
CA SER A 64 2.85 8.45 -3.79
C SER A 64 3.22 8.58 -5.27
N PHE A 65 2.98 7.53 -6.06
CA PHE A 65 3.44 7.45 -7.45
C PHE A 65 2.90 8.58 -8.34
N THR A 66 1.64 8.98 -8.16
CA THR A 66 1.03 10.05 -8.96
C THR A 66 1.36 11.47 -8.47
N ALA A 67 2.04 11.60 -7.33
CA ALA A 67 2.47 12.88 -6.77
C ALA A 67 3.96 13.20 -7.06
N VAL A 68 4.68 12.32 -7.74
CA VAL A 68 6.04 12.61 -8.23
C VAL A 68 5.99 13.59 -9.40
N PRO A 69 7.11 14.27 -9.76
CA PRO A 69 7.16 15.09 -10.96
C PRO A 69 6.69 14.31 -12.20
N ARG A 70 5.85 14.93 -13.03
CA ARG A 70 5.22 14.28 -14.19
C ARG A 70 6.22 13.61 -15.11
N GLU A 71 7.30 14.31 -15.45
CA GLU A 71 8.35 13.78 -16.33
C GLU A 71 8.97 12.50 -15.78
N TYR A 72 9.21 12.46 -14.46
CA TYR A 72 9.74 11.28 -13.78
C TYR A 72 8.73 10.13 -13.76
N MET A 73 7.44 10.41 -13.52
CA MET A 73 6.39 9.38 -13.60
C MET A 73 6.34 8.76 -15.01
N LEU A 74 6.36 9.60 -16.05
CA LEU A 74 6.35 9.14 -17.45
C LEU A 74 7.62 8.37 -17.82
N GLU A 75 8.78 8.77 -17.33
CA GLU A 75 10.05 8.04 -17.51
C GLU A 75 9.92 6.60 -17.02
N LEU A 76 9.42 6.39 -15.80
CA LEU A 76 9.28 5.07 -15.21
C LEU A 76 8.22 4.23 -15.93
N LEU A 77 7.06 4.83 -16.26
CA LEU A 77 6.00 4.15 -16.99
C LEU A 77 6.46 3.73 -18.39
N CYS A 78 7.15 4.62 -19.12
CA CYS A 78 7.68 4.32 -20.44
C CYS A 78 8.67 3.15 -20.41
N ALA A 79 9.57 3.10 -19.42
CA ALA A 79 10.50 2.01 -19.25
C ALA A 79 9.80 0.67 -18.95
N ALA A 80 8.71 0.69 -18.18
CA ALA A 80 7.91 -0.50 -17.87
C ALA A 80 7.10 -1.00 -19.07
N GLN A 81 6.60 -0.09 -19.94
CA GLN A 81 5.81 -0.46 -21.12
C GLN A 81 6.54 -1.41 -22.08
N GLU A 82 7.84 -1.30 -22.21
CA GLU A 82 8.64 -2.21 -23.06
C GLU A 82 8.46 -3.70 -22.68
N PHE A 83 8.03 -3.94 -21.44
CA PHE A 83 7.78 -5.27 -20.90
C PHE A 83 6.29 -5.67 -20.87
N ILE A 84 5.39 -4.75 -21.17
CA ILE A 84 3.95 -5.01 -21.25
C ILE A 84 3.54 -5.27 -22.72
N VAL A 85 3.91 -4.35 -23.62
CA VAL A 85 3.49 -4.39 -25.05
C VAL A 85 3.91 -5.67 -25.78
N ASN A 86 4.93 -6.37 -25.28
CA ASN A 86 5.39 -7.64 -25.85
C ASN A 86 4.82 -8.88 -25.13
N ASP A 87 3.68 -8.75 -24.44
CA ASP A 87 2.99 -9.82 -23.70
C ASP A 87 3.88 -10.53 -22.67
N LYS A 88 4.82 -9.80 -22.06
CA LYS A 88 5.71 -10.36 -21.04
C LYS A 88 5.05 -10.33 -19.67
N PHE A 89 4.80 -9.13 -19.11
CA PHE A 89 4.11 -8.97 -17.83
C PHE A 89 2.64 -8.63 -18.01
N LYS A 90 1.83 -8.97 -17.01
CA LYS A 90 0.37 -8.81 -17.00
C LYS A 90 -0.08 -7.35 -17.11
N GLY A 91 0.67 -6.43 -16.50
CA GLY A 91 0.32 -5.02 -16.43
C GLY A 91 1.16 -4.27 -15.41
N ILE A 92 0.82 -3.01 -15.21
CA ILE A 92 1.48 -2.13 -14.25
C ILE A 92 0.52 -1.86 -13.09
N ARG A 93 1.02 -2.03 -11.87
CA ARG A 93 0.35 -1.67 -10.63
C ARG A 93 1.05 -0.47 -10.00
N ILE A 94 0.29 0.50 -9.51
CA ILE A 94 0.84 1.65 -8.79
C ILE A 94 0.21 1.78 -7.41
N SER A 95 0.96 2.37 -6.48
CA SER A 95 0.47 2.76 -5.15
C SER A 95 0.53 4.27 -5.01
N THR A 96 -0.58 4.89 -4.59
CA THR A 96 -0.65 6.34 -4.48
C THR A 96 -1.63 6.81 -3.41
N ARG A 97 -1.61 8.12 -3.16
CA ARG A 97 -2.54 8.82 -2.28
C ARG A 97 -3.86 9.10 -3.00
N PRO A 98 -5.01 9.09 -2.30
CA PRO A 98 -6.30 9.37 -2.91
C PRO A 98 -6.43 10.82 -3.43
N ASP A 99 -5.84 11.80 -2.73
CA ASP A 99 -5.88 13.22 -3.09
C ASP A 99 -5.01 13.60 -4.31
N TYR A 100 -4.30 12.62 -4.91
CA TYR A 100 -3.51 12.78 -6.15
C TYR A 100 -4.08 11.96 -7.30
N ILE A 101 -5.39 11.71 -7.28
CA ILE A 101 -6.15 11.10 -8.38
C ILE A 101 -7.02 12.18 -9.03
N SER A 102 -6.88 12.32 -10.34
CA SER A 102 -7.69 13.20 -11.18
C SER A 102 -7.95 12.54 -12.54
N THR A 103 -8.89 13.07 -13.31
CA THR A 103 -9.17 12.60 -14.67
C THR A 103 -7.92 12.62 -15.54
N GLU A 104 -7.15 13.73 -15.49
CA GLU A 104 -5.90 13.86 -16.23
C GLU A 104 -4.88 12.77 -15.86
N ILE A 105 -4.72 12.50 -14.57
CA ILE A 105 -3.82 11.43 -14.08
C ILE A 105 -4.31 10.07 -14.56
N LEU A 106 -5.61 9.78 -14.46
CA LEU A 106 -6.14 8.49 -14.88
C LEU A 106 -6.02 8.28 -16.40
N ASP A 107 -6.17 9.33 -17.20
CA ASP A 107 -5.90 9.26 -18.65
C ASP A 107 -4.45 8.90 -18.93
N ILE A 108 -3.50 9.54 -18.26
CA ILE A 108 -2.07 9.20 -18.37
C ILE A 108 -1.81 7.75 -17.97
N LEU A 109 -2.36 7.30 -16.84
CA LEU A 109 -2.17 5.94 -16.36
C LEU A 109 -2.75 4.89 -17.32
N ARG A 110 -3.96 5.12 -17.87
CA ARG A 110 -4.59 4.27 -18.88
C ARG A 110 -3.73 4.17 -20.13
N ASP A 111 -3.32 5.32 -20.66
CA ASP A 111 -2.54 5.40 -21.91
C ASP A 111 -1.13 4.79 -21.76
N ASN A 112 -0.68 4.59 -20.52
CA ASN A 112 0.58 3.95 -20.16
C ASN A 112 0.42 2.53 -19.59
N HIS A 113 -0.68 1.83 -19.92
CA HIS A 113 -0.92 0.43 -19.57
C HIS A 113 -0.92 0.09 -18.08
N VAL A 114 -1.25 1.05 -17.22
CA VAL A 114 -1.54 0.77 -15.81
C VAL A 114 -2.84 -0.01 -15.74
N THR A 115 -2.83 -1.12 -15.02
CA THR A 115 -3.97 -2.03 -14.88
C THR A 115 -4.54 -2.05 -13.47
N ALA A 116 -3.76 -1.62 -12.47
CA ALA A 116 -4.19 -1.61 -11.08
C ALA A 116 -3.69 -0.37 -10.32
N ILE A 117 -4.57 0.24 -9.53
CA ILE A 117 -4.29 1.40 -8.71
C ILE A 117 -4.63 1.08 -7.26
N GLU A 118 -3.61 1.11 -6.38
CA GLU A 118 -3.77 0.94 -4.94
C GLU A 118 -3.79 2.30 -4.24
N LEU A 119 -4.91 2.64 -3.60
CA LEU A 119 -5.04 3.85 -2.81
C LEU A 119 -4.63 3.61 -1.36
N GLY A 120 -3.71 4.40 -0.86
CA GLY A 120 -3.31 4.42 0.54
C GLY A 120 -4.35 5.11 1.41
N ALA A 121 -5.52 4.51 1.63
CA ALA A 121 -6.56 5.04 2.51
C ALA A 121 -6.10 5.11 3.96
N GLN A 122 -5.45 4.06 4.44
CA GLN A 122 -4.94 3.82 5.78
C GLN A 122 -6.03 3.74 6.86
N SER A 123 -6.97 4.67 6.91
CA SER A 123 -8.17 4.67 7.75
C SER A 123 -9.34 5.33 7.01
N MET A 124 -10.56 5.03 7.42
CA MET A 124 -11.78 5.69 6.99
C MET A 124 -12.43 6.49 8.14
N SER A 125 -11.58 7.06 9.00
CA SER A 125 -11.90 8.00 10.06
C SER A 125 -11.05 9.26 9.93
N ASP A 126 -11.67 10.41 9.71
CA ASP A 126 -10.96 11.69 9.57
C ASP A 126 -10.16 12.05 10.83
N VAL A 127 -10.67 11.69 12.02
CA VAL A 127 -9.96 11.87 13.29
C VAL A 127 -8.64 11.09 13.31
N VAL A 128 -8.66 9.84 12.82
CA VAL A 128 -7.46 9.00 12.75
C VAL A 128 -6.51 9.52 11.67
N LEU A 129 -7.03 9.90 10.51
CA LEU A 129 -6.24 10.43 9.39
C LEU A 129 -5.51 11.72 9.80
N GLU A 130 -6.21 12.66 10.44
CA GLU A 130 -5.63 13.92 10.94
C GLU A 130 -4.56 13.66 12.01
N ALA A 131 -4.87 12.81 13.00
CA ALA A 131 -3.94 12.47 14.09
C ALA A 131 -2.64 11.81 13.59
N ASN A 132 -2.67 11.18 12.42
CA ASN A 132 -1.52 10.53 11.77
C ASN A 132 -0.95 11.34 10.60
N GLU A 133 -1.30 12.62 10.48
CA GLU A 133 -0.74 13.56 9.50
C GLU A 133 -0.87 13.07 8.04
N ARG A 134 -2.03 12.43 7.72
CA ARG A 134 -2.23 11.86 6.38
C ARG A 134 -2.45 12.94 5.32
N GLY A 135 -3.04 14.08 5.68
CA GLY A 135 -3.28 15.22 4.79
C GLY A 135 -4.38 15.00 3.73
N HIS A 136 -5.08 13.86 3.75
CA HIS A 136 -6.28 13.60 2.97
C HIS A 136 -7.44 13.19 3.90
N THR A 137 -8.65 13.22 3.39
CA THR A 137 -9.89 12.90 4.10
C THR A 137 -10.50 11.59 3.62
N VAL A 138 -11.48 11.08 4.36
CA VAL A 138 -12.33 9.95 3.94
C VAL A 138 -13.01 10.25 2.60
N GLN A 139 -13.48 11.50 2.41
CA GLN A 139 -14.13 11.91 1.17
C GLN A 139 -13.18 11.84 -0.05
N ASP A 140 -11.88 12.13 0.13
CA ASP A 140 -10.89 12.00 -0.93
C ASP A 140 -10.73 10.54 -1.35
N VAL A 141 -10.73 9.59 -0.39
CA VAL A 141 -10.69 8.15 -0.67
C VAL A 141 -11.91 7.72 -1.47
N GLU A 142 -13.12 8.12 -1.05
CA GLU A 142 -14.36 7.79 -1.74
C GLU A 142 -14.41 8.35 -3.15
N ASN A 143 -14.04 9.61 -3.33
CA ASN A 143 -14.03 10.28 -4.62
C ASN A 143 -13.03 9.62 -5.57
N ALA A 144 -11.81 9.36 -5.12
CA ALA A 144 -10.79 8.69 -5.91
C ALA A 144 -11.22 7.26 -6.31
N ALA A 145 -11.77 6.48 -5.38
CA ALA A 145 -12.26 5.14 -5.66
C ALA A 145 -13.39 5.14 -6.71
N LYS A 146 -14.37 6.04 -6.57
CA LYS A 146 -15.47 6.21 -7.54
C LYS A 146 -14.93 6.60 -8.92
N LEU A 147 -13.98 7.55 -8.97
CA LEU A 147 -13.38 8.01 -10.22
C LEU A 147 -12.60 6.89 -10.92
N ILE A 148 -11.76 6.14 -10.19
CA ILE A 148 -11.01 4.99 -10.73
C ILE A 148 -11.97 3.95 -11.30
N LYS A 149 -13.02 3.59 -10.57
CA LYS A 149 -14.01 2.61 -11.02
C LYS A 149 -14.79 3.06 -12.25
N SER A 150 -15.02 4.36 -12.41
CA SER A 150 -15.74 4.90 -13.58
C SER A 150 -15.00 4.70 -14.90
N TYR A 151 -13.68 4.49 -14.86
CA TYR A 151 -12.89 4.19 -16.06
C TYR A 151 -13.07 2.75 -16.56
N GLY A 152 -13.43 1.81 -15.69
CA GLY A 152 -13.70 0.41 -16.05
C GLY A 152 -12.49 -0.41 -16.51
N CYS A 153 -11.29 0.18 -16.56
CA CYS A 153 -10.07 -0.48 -17.01
C CYS A 153 -9.04 -0.71 -15.89
N PHE A 154 -9.28 -0.16 -14.70
CA PHE A 154 -8.38 -0.31 -13.56
C PHE A 154 -8.95 -1.24 -12.50
N ASP A 155 -8.13 -2.13 -11.99
CA ASP A 155 -8.39 -2.84 -10.74
C ASP A 155 -8.15 -1.90 -9.57
N LEU A 156 -9.20 -1.62 -8.78
CA LEU A 156 -9.07 -0.83 -7.56
C LEU A 156 -8.49 -1.69 -6.44
N GLY A 157 -7.37 -1.25 -5.86
CA GLY A 157 -6.82 -1.74 -4.61
C GLY A 157 -6.97 -0.70 -3.50
N LEU A 158 -7.15 -1.13 -2.26
CA LEU A 158 -7.14 -0.25 -1.09
C LEU A 158 -6.15 -0.77 -0.06
N GLN A 159 -5.46 0.16 0.61
CA GLN A 159 -4.56 -0.16 1.71
C GLN A 159 -5.11 0.43 2.99
N MET A 160 -5.20 -0.38 4.05
CA MET A 160 -5.55 0.06 5.39
C MET A 160 -4.46 -0.32 6.39
N MET A 161 -4.39 0.44 7.46
CA MET A 161 -3.53 0.15 8.60
C MET A 161 -4.38 -0.16 9.83
N ILE A 162 -3.86 -1.00 10.72
CA ILE A 162 -4.48 -1.36 11.98
C ILE A 162 -3.63 -0.84 13.13
N GLY A 163 -4.24 -0.18 14.09
CA GLY A 163 -3.57 0.32 15.28
C GLY A 163 -2.88 1.67 15.10
N LEU A 164 -3.36 2.51 14.20
CA LEU A 164 -2.89 3.89 14.08
C LEU A 164 -3.19 4.70 15.37
N TYR A 165 -2.44 5.77 15.60
CA TYR A 165 -2.72 6.68 16.71
C TYR A 165 -4.17 7.19 16.65
N LYS A 166 -4.85 7.21 17.81
CA LYS A 166 -6.29 7.50 17.94
C LYS A 166 -7.25 6.47 17.34
N SER A 167 -6.78 5.35 16.76
CA SER A 167 -7.68 4.27 16.39
C SER A 167 -7.98 3.35 17.57
N ASN A 168 -9.07 2.62 17.46
CA ASN A 168 -9.50 1.57 18.37
C ASN A 168 -10.25 0.50 17.58
N ARG A 169 -10.72 -0.56 18.24
CA ARG A 169 -11.44 -1.66 17.59
C ARG A 169 -12.63 -1.18 16.74
N GLU A 170 -13.44 -0.27 17.26
CA GLU A 170 -14.63 0.22 16.58
C GLU A 170 -14.25 0.96 15.29
N THR A 171 -13.25 1.85 15.35
CA THR A 171 -12.79 2.59 14.17
C THR A 171 -12.14 1.70 13.13
N GLU A 172 -11.47 0.59 13.52
CA GLU A 172 -10.91 -0.39 12.58
C GLU A 172 -12.02 -1.15 11.84
N LEU A 173 -13.04 -1.60 12.56
CA LEU A 173 -14.18 -2.29 11.96
C LEU A 173 -15.02 -1.36 11.07
N GLU A 174 -15.21 -0.10 11.47
CA GLU A 174 -15.84 0.92 10.64
C GLU A 174 -15.03 1.21 9.37
N THR A 175 -13.69 1.32 9.50
CA THR A 175 -12.77 1.48 8.36
C THR A 175 -12.94 0.33 7.38
N TRP A 176 -12.95 -0.91 7.86
CA TRP A 176 -13.17 -2.08 7.01
C TRP A 176 -14.53 -2.03 6.30
N SER A 177 -15.61 -1.73 7.04
CA SER A 177 -16.94 -1.64 6.46
C SER A 177 -17.03 -0.62 5.31
N LYS A 178 -16.41 0.55 5.47
CA LYS A 178 -16.35 1.59 4.44
C LYS A 178 -15.48 1.17 3.25
N ILE A 179 -14.33 0.53 3.50
CA ILE A 179 -13.46 -0.02 2.45
C ILE A 179 -14.21 -1.09 1.65
N ALA A 180 -14.87 -2.03 2.31
CA ALA A 180 -15.64 -3.08 1.66
C ALA A 180 -16.79 -2.54 0.80
N ALA A 181 -17.47 -1.48 1.27
CA ALA A 181 -18.53 -0.79 0.52
C ALA A 181 -18.03 -0.17 -0.80
N LEU A 182 -16.75 0.20 -0.90
CA LEU A 182 -16.13 0.66 -2.14
C LEU A 182 -15.86 -0.47 -3.13
N SER A 183 -16.06 -1.74 -2.71
CA SER A 183 -15.89 -2.95 -3.52
C SER A 183 -14.54 -2.98 -4.25
N PRO A 184 -13.41 -2.90 -3.54
CA PRO A 184 -12.09 -3.03 -4.15
C PRO A 184 -11.89 -4.48 -4.61
N LYS A 185 -11.07 -4.68 -5.64
CA LYS A 185 -10.64 -6.02 -6.05
C LYS A 185 -9.61 -6.60 -5.07
N THR A 186 -8.71 -5.74 -4.59
CA THR A 186 -7.64 -6.16 -3.68
C THR A 186 -7.54 -5.24 -2.47
N VAL A 187 -7.13 -5.82 -1.33
CA VAL A 187 -6.81 -5.05 -0.11
C VAL A 187 -5.45 -5.46 0.42
N ARG A 188 -4.72 -4.47 0.97
CA ARG A 188 -3.55 -4.71 1.83
C ARG A 188 -3.87 -4.22 3.24
N ILE A 189 -3.54 -5.02 4.22
CA ILE A 189 -3.75 -4.72 5.63
C ILE A 189 -2.40 -4.67 6.33
N TYR A 190 -2.06 -3.52 6.90
CA TYR A 190 -0.78 -3.29 7.56
C TYR A 190 -0.99 -2.95 9.04
N PRO A 191 -0.85 -3.93 9.95
CA PRO A 191 -0.71 -3.63 11.37
C PRO A 191 0.49 -2.69 11.59
N VAL A 192 0.31 -1.68 12.42
CA VAL A 192 1.32 -0.65 12.65
C VAL A 192 2.59 -1.24 13.25
N VAL A 193 3.73 -0.88 12.68
CA VAL A 193 5.05 -1.04 13.29
C VAL A 193 5.56 0.32 13.68
N ILE A 194 5.88 0.49 14.96
CA ILE A 194 6.33 1.76 15.51
C ILE A 194 7.83 1.87 15.31
N LEU A 195 8.25 2.76 14.41
CA LEU A 195 9.66 2.91 14.03
C LEU A 195 10.31 4.10 14.75
N ASN A 196 11.58 3.93 15.06
CA ASN A 196 12.40 5.02 15.56
C ASN A 196 12.52 6.14 14.49
N GLY A 197 12.63 7.40 14.96
CA GLY A 197 12.71 8.56 14.08
C GLY A 197 11.42 8.92 13.34
N THR A 198 10.27 8.38 13.76
CA THR A 198 8.95 8.78 13.27
C THR A 198 8.18 9.54 14.35
N ARG A 199 7.22 10.39 13.95
CA ARG A 199 6.34 11.08 14.89
C ARG A 199 5.58 10.08 15.79
N LEU A 200 5.12 8.97 15.25
CA LEU A 200 4.46 7.91 16.00
C LEU A 200 5.41 7.29 17.05
N GLY A 201 6.68 7.12 16.70
CA GLY A 201 7.72 6.67 17.63
C GLY A 201 7.93 7.63 18.80
N GLU A 202 7.88 8.94 18.55
CA GLU A 202 7.98 9.95 19.62
C GLU A 202 6.74 9.93 20.53
N LEU A 203 5.53 9.81 19.97
CA LEU A 203 4.29 9.67 20.74
C LEU A 203 4.29 8.39 21.61
N TYR A 204 4.88 7.31 21.07
CA TYR A 204 5.05 6.07 21.84
C TYR A 204 6.03 6.22 23.01
N LYS A 205 7.20 6.83 22.77
CA LYS A 205 8.21 7.08 23.80
C LYS A 205 7.70 8.01 24.92
N SER A 206 6.88 9.00 24.58
CA SER A 206 6.27 9.92 25.55
C SER A 206 5.12 9.28 26.35
N GLY A 207 4.63 8.11 25.94
CA GLY A 207 3.46 7.43 26.52
C GLY A 207 2.11 8.02 26.09
N GLU A 208 2.10 8.96 25.15
CA GLU A 208 0.87 9.54 24.58
C GLU A 208 0.17 8.54 23.65
N TYR A 209 0.92 7.78 22.85
CA TYR A 209 0.39 6.67 22.07
C TYR A 209 0.63 5.35 22.81
N LYS A 210 -0.48 4.67 23.10
CA LYS A 210 -0.48 3.30 23.63
C LYS A 210 -1.11 2.40 22.58
N PRO A 211 -0.33 1.49 21.94
CA PRO A 211 -0.86 0.55 20.98
C PRO A 211 -1.87 -0.40 21.63
N MET A 212 -2.81 -0.92 20.83
CA MET A 212 -3.69 -1.99 21.24
C MET A 212 -2.90 -3.24 21.65
N ASP A 213 -3.57 -4.17 22.31
CA ASP A 213 -2.98 -5.47 22.60
C ASP A 213 -2.71 -6.26 21.30
N PHE A 214 -1.57 -6.98 21.24
CA PHE A 214 -1.18 -7.75 20.05
C PHE A 214 -2.22 -8.81 19.67
N ASP A 215 -2.75 -9.53 20.66
CA ASP A 215 -3.78 -10.55 20.44
C ASP A 215 -5.09 -9.97 19.96
N GLU A 216 -5.42 -8.75 20.37
CA GLU A 216 -6.60 -8.02 19.88
C GLU A 216 -6.45 -7.67 18.40
N VAL A 217 -5.27 -7.20 18.00
CA VAL A 217 -4.99 -6.87 16.58
C VAL A 217 -5.02 -8.14 15.72
N VAL A 218 -4.47 -9.26 16.21
CA VAL A 218 -4.57 -10.56 15.52
C VAL A 218 -6.03 -10.99 15.35
N LYS A 219 -6.88 -10.82 16.37
CA LYS A 219 -8.32 -11.13 16.27
C LYS A 219 -9.04 -10.22 15.27
N ILE A 220 -8.74 -8.93 15.26
CA ILE A 220 -9.29 -8.00 14.26
C ILE A 220 -8.88 -8.46 12.86
N CYS A 221 -7.60 -8.70 12.61
CA CYS A 221 -7.10 -9.10 11.29
C CYS A 221 -7.66 -10.46 10.84
N SER A 222 -7.82 -11.44 11.74
CA SER A 222 -8.48 -12.72 11.46
C SER A 222 -9.93 -12.52 11.02
N TYR A 223 -10.67 -11.68 11.74
CA TYR A 223 -12.05 -11.31 11.35
C TYR A 223 -12.09 -10.66 9.97
N LEU A 224 -11.17 -9.70 9.68
CA LEU A 224 -11.11 -9.03 8.39
C LEU A 224 -10.81 -9.99 7.23
N LEU A 225 -9.95 -10.99 7.42
CA LEU A 225 -9.69 -12.03 6.43
C LEU A 225 -10.97 -12.82 6.11
N THR A 226 -11.72 -13.23 7.15
CA THR A 226 -12.97 -13.96 6.99
C THR A 226 -14.03 -13.12 6.25
N GLU A 227 -14.16 -11.85 6.58
CA GLU A 227 -15.11 -10.95 5.90
C GLU A 227 -14.69 -10.68 4.44
N ALA A 228 -13.40 -10.51 4.18
CA ALA A 228 -12.88 -10.34 2.83
C ALA A 228 -13.20 -11.54 1.94
N ASP A 229 -12.99 -12.75 2.45
CA ASP A 229 -13.31 -14.00 1.73
C ASP A 229 -14.80 -14.09 1.38
N LYS A 230 -15.69 -13.79 2.35
CA LYS A 230 -17.15 -13.76 2.11
C LYS A 230 -17.56 -12.76 1.04
N LEU A 231 -16.85 -11.64 0.92
CA LEU A 231 -17.14 -10.57 -0.03
C LEU A 231 -16.40 -10.73 -1.36
N GLY A 232 -15.55 -11.76 -1.51
CA GLY A 232 -14.73 -11.97 -2.70
C GLY A 232 -13.66 -10.89 -2.90
N ILE A 233 -13.17 -10.30 -1.81
CA ILE A 233 -12.10 -9.29 -1.82
C ILE A 233 -10.77 -9.99 -1.55
N ASP A 234 -9.82 -9.88 -2.47
CA ASP A 234 -8.51 -10.51 -2.31
C ASP A 234 -7.63 -9.72 -1.32
N VAL A 235 -7.34 -10.28 -0.14
CA VAL A 235 -6.32 -9.74 0.76
C VAL A 235 -4.94 -10.19 0.30
N ILE A 236 -4.33 -9.39 -0.58
CA ILE A 236 -3.04 -9.72 -1.22
C ILE A 236 -1.83 -9.53 -0.32
N LYS A 237 -1.97 -8.80 0.78
CA LYS A 237 -0.94 -8.63 1.81
C LYS A 237 -1.57 -8.40 3.18
N LEU A 238 -1.08 -9.13 4.18
CA LEU A 238 -1.37 -8.91 5.58
C LEU A 238 -0.05 -8.93 6.37
N GLY A 239 0.24 -7.82 7.07
CA GLY A 239 1.51 -7.60 7.77
C GLY A 239 2.64 -7.11 6.86
N LEU A 240 3.72 -6.63 7.46
CA LEU A 240 4.95 -6.28 6.75
C LEU A 240 5.72 -7.57 6.36
N HIS A 241 6.56 -7.46 5.34
CA HIS A 241 7.51 -8.53 5.04
C HIS A 241 8.64 -8.54 6.08
N ALA A 242 9.29 -9.69 6.24
CA ALA A 242 10.47 -9.81 7.09
C ALA A 242 11.57 -8.87 6.59
N SER A 243 12.14 -8.08 7.51
CA SER A 243 13.18 -7.10 7.20
C SER A 243 14.04 -6.86 8.44
N GLU A 244 15.33 -7.17 8.34
CA GLU A 244 16.30 -6.92 9.41
C GLU A 244 16.33 -5.43 9.80
N VAL A 245 16.25 -4.53 8.81
CA VAL A 245 16.25 -3.08 9.03
C VAL A 245 15.02 -2.63 9.83
N VAL A 246 13.85 -3.24 9.56
CA VAL A 246 12.63 -2.96 10.34
C VAL A 246 12.80 -3.47 11.77
N GLU A 247 13.32 -4.68 11.96
CA GLU A 247 13.55 -5.27 13.28
C GLU A 247 14.51 -4.45 14.13
N GLU A 248 15.59 -3.95 13.55
CA GLU A 248 16.57 -3.09 14.24
C GLU A 248 16.02 -1.72 14.64
N GLN A 249 15.10 -1.16 13.86
CA GLN A 249 14.55 0.19 14.07
C GLN A 249 13.21 0.19 14.79
N MET A 250 12.65 -0.98 15.07
CA MET A 250 11.35 -1.11 15.71
C MET A 250 11.41 -0.77 17.20
N LEU A 251 10.50 0.09 17.64
CA LEU A 251 10.26 0.42 19.05
C LEU A 251 9.12 -0.41 19.66
N GLY A 252 8.22 -0.92 18.83
CA GLY A 252 7.03 -1.67 19.22
C GLY A 252 6.04 -1.80 18.07
N GLY A 253 4.79 -2.12 18.42
CA GLY A 253 3.72 -2.34 17.44
C GLY A 253 3.50 -3.81 17.12
N PHE A 254 3.02 -4.13 15.92
CA PHE A 254 2.45 -5.43 15.61
C PHE A 254 3.25 -6.17 14.53
N TYR A 255 4.57 -6.16 14.66
CA TYR A 255 5.44 -6.88 13.73
C TYR A 255 5.56 -8.35 14.10
N HIS A 256 5.34 -9.22 13.11
CA HIS A 256 5.67 -10.65 13.18
C HIS A 256 5.96 -11.17 11.77
N PRO A 257 7.05 -11.91 11.52
CA PRO A 257 7.41 -12.42 10.19
C PRO A 257 6.31 -13.27 9.54
N ALA A 258 5.61 -14.05 10.35
CA ALA A 258 4.48 -14.91 9.95
C ALA A 258 3.13 -14.34 10.45
N PHE A 259 2.91 -13.01 10.33
CA PHE A 259 1.71 -12.38 10.87
C PHE A 259 0.42 -12.92 10.24
N ARG A 260 0.45 -13.19 8.93
CA ARG A 260 -0.69 -13.74 8.21
C ARG A 260 -1.08 -15.12 8.73
N GLU A 261 -0.12 -15.99 8.91
CA GLU A 261 -0.33 -17.37 9.42
C GLU A 261 -0.90 -17.36 10.84
N LEU A 262 -0.47 -16.39 11.67
CA LEU A 262 -1.06 -16.22 13.02
C LEU A 262 -2.55 -15.85 12.95
N CYS A 263 -2.95 -15.04 11.97
CA CYS A 263 -4.34 -14.67 11.79
C CYS A 263 -5.17 -15.82 11.19
N GLU A 264 -4.64 -16.55 10.22
CA GLU A 264 -5.30 -17.70 9.58
C GLU A 264 -5.48 -18.89 10.55
N GLY A 265 -4.54 -19.12 11.45
CA GLY A 265 -4.61 -20.18 12.46
C GLY A 265 -5.63 -19.96 13.58
N ARG A 266 -6.31 -18.81 13.61
CA ARG A 266 -7.37 -18.48 14.58
C ARG A 266 -8.78 -18.52 14.00
N ASN A 267 -8.94 -18.88 12.72
CA ASN A 267 -10.23 -19.04 12.04
C ASN A 267 -10.85 -20.42 12.30
#